data_76233aee608237646a5af239a33cfe68
#
_entry.id   76233aee608237646a5af239a33cfe68
#
_cell.length_a   1.000
_cell.length_b   1.000
_cell.length_c   1.000
_cell.angle_alpha   90.00
_cell.angle_beta   90.00
_cell.angle_gamma   90.00
#
_symmetry.space_group_name_H-M   'P 1'
#
loop_
_entity.id
_entity.type
_entity.pdbx_description
1 polymer ?
#
loop_
_entity_poly.entity_id
_entity_poly.type
_entity_poly.pdbx_seq_one_letter_code
_entity_poly.pdbx_strand_id
1 'polypeptide(L)'
;LKYPKDAEEHFEALHKVLTPWLEFPHLGFCYARFCGPWIENHWVSTGKAFMSQNRSGNMSRKRLAEHFGPFIPIFMPWIELSHTNPLEYDKMLQTLQKSLRPDVAYITIAQFSAGLVRKEYLSNHRLAKGLEIMKTMPNVLVVSSAGYGHVPIPHLLKELEVLDGSVFKPTAKRDLLVSFLGRFDTEENSFRTRMRNMVDETCKSLGVKCDIDRSRNPKVYQQIAANSKVSLCPRGFGRTSYRLYEMLNLGLIPI
;
A
#
# COMPACT_ATOMS: atom_id res chain seq x y z
N LEU A 1 -15.53 -21.93 8.84
CA LEU A 1 -14.55 -22.11 7.77
C LEU A 1 -13.64 -23.29 8.15
N LYS A 2 -13.30 -24.12 7.18
CA LYS A 2 -12.44 -25.29 7.36
C LYS A 2 -11.26 -25.23 6.45
N TYR A 3 -10.09 -25.69 6.93
CA TYR A 3 -8.94 -25.90 6.05
C TYR A 3 -9.19 -27.18 5.24
N PRO A 4 -9.25 -27.11 3.90
CA PRO A 4 -9.62 -28.24 3.08
C PRO A 4 -8.51 -29.30 3.05
N LYS A 5 -8.91 -30.59 2.96
CA LYS A 5 -7.94 -31.68 2.86
C LYS A 5 -7.12 -31.65 1.56
N ASP A 6 -7.70 -31.08 0.51
CA ASP A 6 -7.14 -30.85 -0.82
C ASP A 6 -6.69 -29.40 -1.02
N ALA A 7 -6.15 -28.76 0.04
CA ALA A 7 -5.78 -27.33 0.03
C ALA A 7 -4.77 -27.00 -1.07
N GLU A 8 -3.77 -27.84 -1.27
CA GLU A 8 -2.71 -27.64 -2.26
C GLU A 8 -3.26 -27.74 -3.69
N GLU A 9 -4.06 -28.77 -3.96
CA GLU A 9 -4.70 -28.97 -5.26
C GLU A 9 -5.68 -27.82 -5.56
N HIS A 10 -6.42 -27.38 -4.55
CA HIS A 10 -7.32 -26.23 -4.70
C HIS A 10 -6.56 -24.93 -4.93
N PHE A 11 -5.46 -24.69 -4.22
CA PHE A 11 -4.59 -23.54 -4.43
C PHE A 11 -4.00 -23.53 -5.84
N GLU A 12 -3.49 -24.67 -6.31
CA GLU A 12 -2.94 -24.80 -7.67
C GLU A 12 -3.99 -24.54 -8.74
N ALA A 13 -5.20 -25.08 -8.57
CA ALA A 13 -6.32 -24.84 -9.48
C ALA A 13 -6.71 -23.36 -9.50
N LEU A 14 -6.81 -22.71 -8.33
CA LEU A 14 -7.12 -21.29 -8.20
C LEU A 14 -6.02 -20.43 -8.85
N HIS A 15 -4.76 -20.75 -8.58
CA HIS A 15 -3.63 -20.03 -9.15
C HIS A 15 -3.61 -20.14 -10.69
N LYS A 16 -3.82 -21.34 -11.22
CA LYS A 16 -3.90 -21.58 -12.67
C LYS A 16 -4.98 -20.75 -13.34
N VAL A 17 -6.15 -20.66 -12.72
CA VAL A 17 -7.28 -19.86 -13.22
C VAL A 17 -6.96 -18.37 -13.19
N LEU A 18 -6.19 -17.90 -12.21
CA LEU A 18 -5.82 -16.49 -12.06
C LEU A 18 -4.55 -16.07 -12.82
N THR A 19 -3.77 -17.04 -13.31
CA THR A 19 -2.50 -16.80 -14.04
C THR A 19 -2.62 -15.77 -15.18
N PRO A 20 -3.67 -15.71 -16.02
CA PRO A 20 -3.78 -14.70 -17.08
C PRO A 20 -3.69 -13.26 -16.58
N TRP A 21 -4.13 -12.98 -15.35
CA TRP A 21 -4.10 -11.64 -14.75
C TRP A 21 -2.84 -11.41 -13.92
N LEU A 22 -2.13 -12.45 -13.51
CA LEU A 22 -0.85 -12.37 -12.81
C LEU A 22 0.32 -12.09 -13.76
N GLU A 23 0.20 -12.52 -15.01
CA GLU A 23 1.22 -12.36 -16.07
C GLU A 23 0.91 -11.19 -17.00
N PHE A 24 0.00 -10.30 -16.59
CA PHE A 24 -0.38 -9.15 -17.40
C PHE A 24 0.87 -8.32 -17.75
N PRO A 25 1.09 -7.98 -19.04
CA PRO A 25 2.37 -7.41 -19.50
C PRO A 25 2.68 -6.02 -18.94
N HIS A 26 1.76 -5.41 -18.21
CA HIS A 26 1.89 -4.08 -17.63
C HIS A 26 1.97 -4.08 -16.09
N LEU A 27 2.28 -5.20 -15.46
CA LEU A 27 2.63 -5.24 -14.04
C LEU A 27 3.97 -4.51 -13.81
N GLY A 28 4.03 -3.26 -14.27
CA GLY A 28 5.10 -2.34 -13.97
C GLY A 28 4.95 -1.84 -12.53
N PHE A 29 6.06 -1.56 -11.88
CA PHE A 29 6.09 -1.01 -10.53
C PHE A 29 5.54 0.43 -10.43
N CYS A 30 4.85 0.92 -11.47
CA CYS A 30 4.41 2.31 -11.59
C CYS A 30 2.91 2.40 -11.81
N TYR A 31 2.20 2.85 -10.79
CA TYR A 31 0.79 3.20 -10.86
C TYR A 31 0.63 4.72 -11.01
N ALA A 32 -0.12 5.19 -11.99
CA ALA A 32 -0.34 6.61 -12.25
C ALA A 32 0.95 7.46 -12.21
N ARG A 33 2.06 6.95 -12.77
CA ARG A 33 3.42 7.51 -12.73
C ARG A 33 4.09 7.48 -11.34
N PHE A 34 3.52 6.80 -10.39
CA PHE A 34 4.13 6.56 -9.10
C PHE A 34 4.77 5.17 -9.09
N CYS A 35 6.10 5.15 -9.17
CA CYS A 35 6.90 3.93 -9.13
C CYS A 35 7.40 3.74 -7.69
N GLY A 36 6.57 3.16 -6.87
CA GLY A 36 6.87 2.94 -5.45
C GLY A 36 7.01 1.45 -5.10
N PRO A 37 7.47 1.14 -3.90
CA PRO A 37 7.43 -0.20 -3.38
C PRO A 37 5.96 -0.55 -3.03
N TRP A 38 5.25 -1.14 -3.98
CA TRP A 38 3.89 -1.58 -3.76
C TRP A 38 3.88 -2.94 -3.05
N ILE A 39 3.15 -3.04 -1.95
CA ILE A 39 3.03 -4.30 -1.22
C ILE A 39 2.33 -5.39 -2.04
N GLU A 40 1.42 -5.01 -2.92
CA GLU A 40 0.77 -5.95 -3.85
C GLU A 40 1.79 -6.60 -4.80
N ASN A 41 2.76 -5.84 -5.32
CA ASN A 41 3.81 -6.39 -6.17
C ASN A 41 4.71 -7.35 -5.40
N HIS A 42 5.03 -7.02 -4.15
CA HIS A 42 5.75 -7.93 -3.26
C HIS A 42 4.95 -9.22 -3.01
N TRP A 43 3.65 -9.09 -2.76
CA TRP A 43 2.75 -10.22 -2.57
C TRP A 43 2.68 -11.14 -3.80
N VAL A 44 2.50 -10.56 -5.00
CA VAL A 44 2.51 -11.31 -6.27
C VAL A 44 3.87 -11.98 -6.51
N SER A 45 4.98 -11.29 -6.23
CA SER A 45 6.33 -11.86 -6.36
C SER A 45 6.55 -13.02 -5.39
N THR A 46 6.05 -12.92 -4.16
CA THR A 46 6.05 -14.01 -3.17
C THR A 46 5.28 -15.23 -3.72
N GLY A 47 4.12 -15.02 -4.31
CA GLY A 47 3.34 -16.08 -4.95
C GLY A 47 4.09 -16.77 -6.08
N LYS A 48 4.73 -15.99 -6.95
CA LYS A 48 5.56 -16.55 -8.04
C LYS A 48 6.73 -17.37 -7.51
N ALA A 49 7.43 -16.88 -6.49
CA ALA A 49 8.52 -17.60 -5.85
C ALA A 49 8.04 -18.90 -5.19
N PHE A 50 6.90 -18.83 -4.48
CA PHE A 50 6.28 -20.00 -3.87
C PHE A 50 5.91 -21.07 -4.90
N MET A 51 5.31 -20.68 -6.02
CA MET A 51 4.94 -21.60 -7.11
C MET A 51 6.16 -22.20 -7.83
N SER A 52 7.22 -21.42 -8.04
CA SER A 52 8.43 -21.91 -8.70
C SER A 52 9.14 -22.99 -7.87
N GLN A 53 9.16 -22.84 -6.55
CA GLN A 53 9.73 -23.81 -5.64
C GLN A 53 8.90 -25.11 -5.59
N ASN A 54 7.58 -25.05 -5.79
CA ASN A 54 6.71 -26.22 -5.89
C ASN A 54 7.00 -27.07 -7.12
N ARG A 55 7.27 -26.44 -8.28
CA ARG A 55 7.57 -27.13 -9.53
C ARG A 55 8.88 -27.95 -9.49
N SER A 56 9.80 -27.60 -8.60
CA SER A 56 11.07 -28.34 -8.46
C SER A 56 10.98 -29.66 -7.68
N GLY A 57 9.77 -30.10 -7.33
CA GLY A 57 9.53 -31.43 -6.73
C GLY A 57 9.99 -31.58 -5.27
N ASN A 58 10.53 -30.54 -4.66
CA ASN A 58 11.15 -30.59 -3.33
C ASN A 58 10.21 -30.17 -2.18
N MET A 59 8.88 -30.10 -2.40
CA MET A 59 7.97 -29.59 -1.40
C MET A 59 6.97 -30.62 -0.91
N SER A 60 6.96 -30.81 0.42
CA SER A 60 5.92 -31.57 1.10
C SER A 60 4.58 -30.79 1.10
N ARG A 61 3.46 -31.51 0.98
CA ARG A 61 2.08 -30.96 1.01
C ARG A 61 1.74 -30.09 2.25
N LYS A 62 2.57 -30.09 3.28
CA LYS A 62 2.38 -29.28 4.51
C LYS A 62 2.73 -27.80 4.34
N ARG A 63 3.35 -27.41 3.23
CA ARG A 63 3.98 -26.09 3.12
C ARG A 63 3.00 -24.91 2.99
N LEU A 64 1.83 -25.10 2.38
CA LEU A 64 0.85 -24.01 2.27
C LEU A 64 0.37 -23.57 3.66
N ALA A 65 -0.01 -24.52 4.51
CA ALA A 65 -0.44 -24.24 5.88
C ALA A 65 0.69 -23.69 6.77
N GLU A 66 1.92 -24.11 6.55
CA GLU A 66 3.10 -23.59 7.29
C GLU A 66 3.35 -22.11 7.00
N HIS A 67 3.06 -21.64 5.77
CA HIS A 67 3.29 -20.23 5.37
C HIS A 67 2.09 -19.34 5.59
N PHE A 68 0.89 -19.84 5.36
CA PHE A 68 -0.34 -19.05 5.34
C PHE A 68 -1.36 -19.46 6.41
N GLY A 69 -0.97 -20.38 7.31
CA GLY A 69 -1.84 -20.89 8.36
C GLY A 69 -3.11 -21.53 7.77
N PRO A 70 -4.30 -21.21 8.31
CA PRO A 70 -5.56 -21.78 7.84
C PRO A 70 -6.10 -21.16 6.56
N PHE A 71 -5.34 -20.31 5.88
CA PHE A 71 -5.80 -19.56 4.71
C PHE A 71 -5.18 -20.09 3.42
N ILE A 72 -5.98 -20.05 2.35
CA ILE A 72 -5.47 -20.20 0.98
C ILE A 72 -5.15 -18.82 0.41
N PRO A 73 -3.90 -18.53 -0.01
CA PRO A 73 -3.53 -17.21 -0.49
C PRO A 73 -4.09 -16.93 -1.90
N ILE A 74 -4.53 -15.70 -2.10
CA ILE A 74 -4.91 -15.14 -3.40
C ILE A 74 -3.87 -14.08 -3.76
N PHE A 75 -2.96 -14.41 -4.65
CA PHE A 75 -1.94 -13.47 -5.14
C PHE A 75 -2.52 -12.68 -6.30
N MET A 76 -2.79 -11.40 -6.10
CA MET A 76 -3.41 -10.56 -7.13
C MET A 76 -2.93 -9.12 -7.04
N PRO A 77 -2.59 -8.47 -8.17
CA PRO A 77 -2.27 -7.04 -8.24
C PRO A 77 -3.56 -6.22 -8.41
N TRP A 78 -4.37 -6.14 -7.36
CA TRP A 78 -5.70 -5.57 -7.38
C TRP A 78 -5.76 -4.17 -7.98
N ILE A 79 -4.85 -3.30 -7.52
CA ILE A 79 -4.85 -1.89 -7.90
C ILE A 79 -4.42 -1.70 -9.34
N GLU A 80 -3.33 -2.33 -9.72
CA GLU A 80 -2.83 -2.18 -11.07
C GLU A 80 -3.84 -2.66 -12.10
N LEU A 81 -4.39 -3.86 -11.89
CA LEU A 81 -5.39 -4.42 -12.80
C LEU A 81 -6.66 -3.56 -12.84
N SER A 82 -7.17 -3.11 -11.70
CA SER A 82 -8.39 -2.29 -11.65
C SER A 82 -8.24 -0.94 -12.36
N HIS A 83 -7.03 -0.39 -12.41
CA HIS A 83 -6.78 0.92 -13.03
C HIS A 83 -6.34 0.84 -14.48
N THR A 84 -5.56 -0.17 -14.83
CA THR A 84 -5.03 -0.33 -16.18
C THR A 84 -6.03 -0.99 -17.12
N ASN A 85 -6.81 -1.94 -16.60
CA ASN A 85 -7.80 -2.68 -17.38
C ASN A 85 -9.05 -3.07 -16.58
N PRO A 86 -9.99 -2.13 -16.39
CA PRO A 86 -11.20 -2.38 -15.60
C PRO A 86 -12.07 -3.53 -16.12
N LEU A 87 -12.10 -3.77 -17.43
CA LEU A 87 -12.89 -4.87 -18.01
C LEU A 87 -12.28 -6.23 -17.63
N GLU A 88 -10.98 -6.35 -17.70
CA GLU A 88 -10.29 -7.58 -17.28
C GLU A 88 -10.37 -7.76 -15.76
N TYR A 89 -10.35 -6.67 -15.00
CA TYR A 89 -10.58 -6.72 -13.57
C TYR A 89 -11.96 -7.30 -13.23
N ASP A 90 -13.02 -6.86 -13.92
CA ASP A 90 -14.37 -7.39 -13.72
C ASP A 90 -14.47 -8.89 -14.09
N LYS A 91 -13.85 -9.31 -15.19
CA LYS A 91 -13.78 -10.72 -15.57
C LYS A 91 -13.03 -11.56 -14.54
N MET A 92 -11.90 -11.05 -14.05
CA MET A 92 -11.12 -11.68 -13.00
C MET A 92 -11.95 -11.85 -11.73
N LEU A 93 -12.68 -10.83 -11.29
CA LEU A 93 -13.54 -10.91 -10.11
C LEU A 93 -14.62 -11.97 -10.25
N GLN A 94 -15.30 -12.02 -11.40
CA GLN A 94 -16.32 -13.03 -11.66
C GLN A 94 -15.73 -14.45 -11.65
N THR A 95 -14.54 -14.61 -12.23
CA THR A 95 -13.83 -15.88 -12.27
C THR A 95 -13.38 -16.29 -10.86
N LEU A 96 -12.81 -15.37 -10.11
CA LEU A 96 -12.44 -15.60 -8.72
C LEU A 96 -13.64 -16.02 -7.88
N GLN A 97 -14.74 -15.27 -7.95
CA GLN A 97 -15.95 -15.57 -7.19
C GLN A 97 -16.52 -16.96 -7.46
N LYS A 98 -16.45 -17.42 -8.70
CA LYS A 98 -16.87 -18.78 -9.09
C LYS A 98 -15.91 -19.86 -8.62
N SER A 99 -14.64 -19.51 -8.43
CA SER A 99 -13.57 -20.45 -8.05
C SER A 99 -13.42 -20.60 -6.54
N LEU A 100 -13.91 -19.65 -5.75
CA LEU A 100 -13.85 -19.73 -4.30
C LEU A 100 -14.88 -20.71 -3.76
N ARG A 101 -14.48 -21.48 -2.75
CA ARG A 101 -15.36 -22.37 -1.99
C ARG A 101 -15.91 -21.63 -0.77
N PRO A 102 -17.20 -21.67 -0.48
CA PRO A 102 -17.81 -20.84 0.57
C PRO A 102 -17.36 -21.22 1.99
N ASP A 103 -16.90 -22.44 2.21
CA ASP A 103 -16.47 -22.97 3.50
C ASP A 103 -14.95 -22.87 3.75
N VAL A 104 -14.18 -22.35 2.79
CA VAL A 104 -12.73 -22.20 2.84
C VAL A 104 -12.36 -20.74 3.16
N ALA A 105 -11.36 -20.56 4.00
CA ALA A 105 -10.79 -19.25 4.30
C ALA A 105 -9.67 -18.88 3.32
N TYR A 106 -9.72 -17.66 2.79
CA TYR A 106 -8.71 -17.13 1.88
C TYR A 106 -8.05 -15.88 2.47
N ILE A 107 -6.85 -15.55 2.00
CA ILE A 107 -6.12 -14.33 2.38
C ILE A 107 -5.59 -13.62 1.16
N THR A 108 -5.68 -12.31 1.16
CA THR A 108 -5.05 -11.46 0.14
C THR A 108 -4.52 -10.18 0.73
N ILE A 109 -3.63 -9.51 -0.01
CA ILE A 109 -3.08 -8.20 0.36
C ILE A 109 -3.51 -7.18 -0.68
N ALA A 110 -3.93 -6.00 -0.21
CA ALA A 110 -4.30 -4.88 -1.05
C ALA A 110 -3.66 -3.58 -0.56
N GLN A 111 -3.27 -2.72 -1.51
CA GLN A 111 -2.74 -1.39 -1.23
C GLN A 111 -3.57 -0.32 -1.93
N PHE A 112 -4.75 -0.06 -1.40
CA PHE A 112 -5.66 0.91 -1.99
C PHE A 112 -6.33 1.80 -0.96
N SER A 113 -6.49 3.09 -1.28
CA SER A 113 -7.05 4.09 -0.37
C SER A 113 -8.47 3.80 0.10
N ALA A 114 -9.29 3.19 -0.75
CA ALA A 114 -10.64 2.74 -0.41
C ALA A 114 -10.66 1.30 0.12
N GLY A 115 -9.53 0.58 0.09
CA GLY A 115 -9.49 -0.86 0.32
C GLY A 115 -10.28 -1.60 -0.76
N LEU A 116 -10.59 -2.87 -0.49
CA LEU A 116 -11.43 -3.67 -1.38
C LEU A 116 -12.92 -3.62 -0.93
N VAL A 117 -13.38 -2.49 -0.37
CA VAL A 117 -14.62 -2.40 0.42
C VAL A 117 -15.63 -1.39 -0.09
N ARG A 118 -15.23 -0.29 -0.78
CA ARG A 118 -16.15 0.83 -1.01
C ARG A 118 -16.29 1.27 -2.46
N LYS A 119 -17.56 1.29 -2.89
CA LYS A 119 -18.07 1.85 -4.13
C LYS A 119 -18.07 3.40 -4.14
N GLU A 120 -18.31 4.02 -2.99
CA GLU A 120 -18.63 5.45 -2.84
C GLU A 120 -17.43 6.39 -3.03
N TYR A 121 -16.21 5.91 -2.79
CA TYR A 121 -15.00 6.72 -2.92
C TYR A 121 -14.55 6.93 -4.38
N LEU A 122 -15.17 6.22 -5.29
CA LEU A 122 -14.82 6.14 -6.70
C LEU A 122 -15.89 6.76 -7.61
N SER A 123 -16.79 7.58 -7.04
CA SER A 123 -17.93 8.17 -7.77
C SER A 123 -17.54 8.93 -9.03
N ASN A 124 -16.28 9.35 -9.15
CA ASN A 124 -15.73 10.03 -10.33
C ASN A 124 -14.86 9.14 -11.22
N HIS A 125 -14.70 7.86 -10.89
CA HIS A 125 -13.90 6.94 -11.70
C HIS A 125 -14.75 5.74 -12.14
N ARG A 126 -14.61 5.35 -13.42
CA ARG A 126 -15.25 4.18 -14.05
C ARG A 126 -14.92 2.84 -13.33
N LEU A 127 -14.06 2.87 -12.34
CA LEU A 127 -13.54 1.77 -11.55
C LEU A 127 -14.43 1.32 -10.37
N ALA A 128 -15.55 2.00 -10.14
CA ALA A 128 -16.34 1.81 -8.92
C ALA A 128 -17.00 0.44 -8.75
N LYS A 129 -17.15 -0.33 -9.83
CA LYS A 129 -17.99 -1.54 -9.83
C LYS A 129 -17.34 -2.78 -9.22
N GLY A 130 -16.01 -2.85 -9.15
CA GLY A 130 -15.29 -4.09 -8.87
C GLY A 130 -14.67 -4.25 -7.47
N LEU A 131 -14.68 -3.23 -6.62
CA LEU A 131 -13.87 -3.24 -5.38
C LEU A 131 -14.59 -3.76 -4.13
N GLU A 132 -15.79 -4.31 -4.24
CA GLU A 132 -16.56 -4.80 -3.08
C GLU A 132 -16.22 -6.25 -2.69
N ILE A 133 -14.95 -6.65 -2.72
CA ILE A 133 -14.55 -8.04 -2.42
C ILE A 133 -14.99 -8.45 -1.02
N MET A 134 -14.79 -7.60 -0.02
CA MET A 134 -15.17 -7.91 1.36
C MET A 134 -16.67 -8.15 1.54
N LYS A 135 -17.49 -7.57 0.67
CA LYS A 135 -18.94 -7.76 0.70
C LYS A 135 -19.38 -8.99 -0.11
N THR A 136 -18.76 -9.19 -1.26
CA THR A 136 -19.14 -10.26 -2.21
C THR A 136 -18.44 -11.59 -1.93
N MET A 137 -17.31 -11.55 -1.22
CA MET A 137 -16.49 -12.71 -0.87
C MET A 137 -16.11 -12.64 0.62
N PRO A 138 -17.08 -12.88 1.54
CA PRO A 138 -16.90 -12.64 2.98
C PRO A 138 -15.91 -13.61 3.63
N ASN A 139 -15.51 -14.66 2.95
CA ASN A 139 -14.51 -15.63 3.39
C ASN A 139 -13.08 -15.28 2.93
N VAL A 140 -12.88 -14.09 2.35
CA VAL A 140 -11.55 -13.55 1.99
C VAL A 140 -11.10 -12.56 3.04
N LEU A 141 -10.05 -12.90 3.79
CA LEU A 141 -9.35 -11.99 4.70
C LEU A 141 -8.51 -11.01 3.87
N VAL A 142 -8.86 -9.74 3.95
CA VAL A 142 -8.11 -8.67 3.27
C VAL A 142 -7.16 -8.01 4.25
N VAL A 143 -5.87 -8.15 4.02
CA VAL A 143 -4.80 -7.40 4.68
C VAL A 143 -4.56 -6.13 3.85
N SER A 144 -4.72 -4.95 4.43
CA SER A 144 -4.72 -3.71 3.67
C SER A 144 -3.66 -2.72 4.14
N SER A 145 -2.92 -2.21 3.18
CA SER A 145 -2.04 -1.05 3.36
C SER A 145 -2.69 0.19 2.74
N ALA A 146 -2.86 1.23 3.53
CA ALA A 146 -3.45 2.53 3.14
C ALA A 146 -4.98 2.62 3.05
N GLY A 147 -5.71 1.55 3.16
CA GLY A 147 -7.16 1.56 3.00
C GLY A 147 -7.91 0.66 3.98
N TYR A 148 -9.18 0.45 3.67
CA TYR A 148 -9.99 -0.48 4.44
C TYR A 148 -9.61 -1.92 4.14
N GLY A 149 -9.53 -2.71 5.19
CA GLY A 149 -9.30 -4.15 5.15
C GLY A 149 -9.63 -4.72 6.52
N HIS A 150 -9.54 -6.04 6.67
CA HIS A 150 -9.74 -6.69 7.96
C HIS A 150 -8.54 -6.47 8.88
N VAL A 151 -7.32 -6.47 8.31
CA VAL A 151 -6.06 -6.28 9.03
C VAL A 151 -5.29 -5.13 8.40
N PRO A 152 -5.06 -4.04 9.14
CA PRO A 152 -4.22 -2.95 8.65
C PRO A 152 -2.74 -3.31 8.76
N ILE A 153 -1.98 -2.97 7.73
CA ILE A 153 -0.51 -3.09 7.72
C ILE A 153 0.13 -1.79 7.24
N PRO A 154 1.38 -1.52 7.64
CA PRO A 154 2.11 -0.34 7.17
C PRO A 154 2.43 -0.43 5.67
N HIS A 155 2.75 0.72 5.07
CA HIS A 155 3.33 0.75 3.73
C HIS A 155 4.74 0.14 3.73
N LEU A 156 5.08 -0.55 2.64
CA LEU A 156 6.48 -0.85 2.35
C LEU A 156 7.20 0.47 2.03
N LEU A 157 8.35 0.65 2.63
CA LEU A 157 9.24 1.77 2.33
C LEU A 157 10.33 1.31 1.36
N LYS A 158 10.76 2.21 0.47
CA LYS A 158 12.08 2.08 -0.13
C LYS A 158 13.11 2.16 0.99
N GLU A 159 14.19 1.42 0.84
CA GLU A 159 15.38 1.70 1.65
C GLU A 159 15.69 3.19 1.54
N LEU A 160 15.56 3.90 2.64
CA LEU A 160 16.02 5.26 2.73
C LEU A 160 17.55 5.18 2.75
N GLU A 161 18.22 6.00 1.95
CA GLU A 161 19.66 6.18 2.13
C GLU A 161 19.86 6.53 3.61
N VAL A 162 20.66 5.72 4.31
CA VAL A 162 20.95 5.97 5.73
C VAL A 162 21.66 7.31 5.79
N LEU A 163 21.00 8.31 6.36
CA LEU A 163 21.65 9.56 6.67
C LEU A 163 22.74 9.27 7.71
N ASP A 164 23.90 9.87 7.53
CA ASP A 164 24.95 9.86 8.56
C ASP A 164 24.33 10.32 9.89
N GLY A 165 24.57 9.55 10.96
CA GLY A 165 24.04 9.84 12.28
C GLY A 165 24.38 11.26 12.78
N SER A 166 25.43 11.91 12.24
CA SER A 166 25.78 13.30 12.51
C SER A 166 24.73 14.33 12.09
N VAL A 167 23.84 13.96 11.16
CA VAL A 167 22.72 14.83 10.69
C VAL A 167 21.63 14.96 11.74
N PHE A 168 21.49 13.99 12.65
CA PHE A 168 20.44 13.97 13.66
C PHE A 168 20.85 14.72 14.92
N LYS A 169 20.32 15.94 15.06
CA LYS A 169 20.47 16.71 16.29
C LYS A 169 19.41 16.28 17.33
N PRO A 170 19.71 16.38 18.64
CA PRO A 170 18.69 16.30 19.67
C PRO A 170 17.55 17.27 19.37
N THR A 171 16.31 16.87 19.60
CA THR A 171 15.10 17.64 19.21
C THR A 171 15.14 19.09 19.70
N ALA A 172 15.67 19.34 20.90
CA ALA A 172 15.81 20.69 21.46
C ALA A 172 16.77 21.59 20.66
N LYS A 173 17.75 21.00 19.96
CA LYS A 173 18.77 21.71 19.15
C LYS A 173 18.41 21.83 17.68
N ARG A 174 17.24 21.39 17.25
CA ARG A 174 16.79 21.50 15.87
C ARG A 174 16.27 22.89 15.59
N ASP A 175 16.66 23.47 14.45
CA ASP A 175 16.40 24.85 14.11
C ASP A 175 14.97 25.10 13.63
N LEU A 176 14.36 24.09 13.02
CA LEU A 176 13.00 24.18 12.50
C LEU A 176 12.00 23.63 13.51
N LEU A 177 10.89 24.33 13.71
CA LEU A 177 9.78 23.80 14.49
C LEU A 177 9.07 22.70 13.70
N VAL A 178 8.70 22.98 12.46
CA VAL A 178 7.90 22.12 11.60
C VAL A 178 8.49 22.07 10.21
N SER A 179 8.44 20.88 9.58
CA SER A 179 8.70 20.77 8.15
C SER A 179 7.67 19.90 7.43
N PHE A 180 7.47 20.22 6.16
CA PHE A 180 6.82 19.36 5.18
C PHE A 180 7.36 19.66 3.80
N LEU A 181 7.99 18.67 3.19
CA LEU A 181 8.43 18.76 1.81
C LEU A 181 7.71 17.69 0.98
N GLY A 182 6.89 18.11 0.05
CA GLY A 182 6.10 17.19 -0.74
C GLY A 182 5.28 17.89 -1.80
N ARG A 183 4.49 17.08 -2.52
CA ARG A 183 3.60 17.61 -3.55
C ARG A 183 2.42 18.34 -2.90
N PHE A 184 2.18 19.55 -3.35
CA PHE A 184 0.92 20.26 -3.15
C PHE A 184 0.05 20.07 -4.39
N ASP A 185 -1.24 19.98 -4.19
CA ASP A 185 -2.19 19.95 -5.29
C ASP A 185 -2.29 21.34 -5.93
N THR A 186 -2.70 21.38 -7.18
CA THR A 186 -2.88 22.64 -7.92
C THR A 186 -4.13 23.41 -7.48
N GLU A 187 -5.04 22.74 -6.80
CA GLU A 187 -6.27 23.34 -6.29
C GLU A 187 -5.99 24.12 -5.00
N GLU A 188 -6.35 25.40 -4.97
CA GLU A 188 -6.15 26.28 -3.81
C GLU A 188 -6.83 25.76 -2.54
N ASN A 189 -7.94 25.07 -2.67
CA ASN A 189 -8.72 24.50 -1.57
C ASN A 189 -8.30 23.08 -1.18
N SER A 190 -7.24 22.54 -1.76
CA SER A 190 -6.78 21.21 -1.38
C SER A 190 -6.34 21.18 0.08
N PHE A 191 -6.50 20.02 0.72
CA PHE A 191 -6.11 19.83 2.13
C PHE A 191 -4.65 20.26 2.39
N ARG A 192 -3.73 19.89 1.50
CA ARG A 192 -2.30 20.19 1.66
C ARG A 192 -2.00 21.67 1.47
N THR A 193 -2.69 22.36 0.57
CA THR A 193 -2.53 23.81 0.37
C THR A 193 -3.06 24.59 1.57
N ARG A 194 -4.23 24.23 2.09
CA ARG A 194 -4.75 24.83 3.32
C ARG A 194 -3.84 24.60 4.53
N MET A 195 -3.34 23.38 4.70
CA MET A 195 -2.37 23.03 5.74
C MET A 195 -1.11 23.92 5.63
N ARG A 196 -0.56 24.07 4.43
CA ARG A 196 0.60 24.93 4.18
C ARG A 196 0.33 26.37 4.67
N ASN A 197 -0.73 26.98 4.18
CA ASN A 197 -1.04 28.36 4.49
C ASN A 197 -1.22 28.57 6.01
N MET A 198 -1.98 27.69 6.65
CA MET A 198 -2.20 27.75 8.10
C MET A 198 -0.90 27.60 8.90
N VAL A 199 -0.01 26.69 8.51
CA VAL A 199 1.26 26.50 9.21
C VAL A 199 2.21 27.68 8.97
N ASP A 200 2.29 28.20 7.74
CA ASP A 200 3.09 29.37 7.43
C ASP A 200 2.64 30.62 8.24
N GLU A 201 1.36 30.86 8.34
CA GLU A 201 0.79 31.95 9.14
C GLU A 201 1.09 31.75 10.64
N THR A 202 0.91 30.54 11.15
CA THR A 202 1.18 30.23 12.55
C THR A 202 2.67 30.40 12.88
N CYS A 203 3.56 29.91 12.02
CA CYS A 203 4.99 30.05 12.24
C CYS A 203 5.45 31.53 12.25
N LYS A 204 4.89 32.33 11.34
CA LYS A 204 5.12 33.80 11.31
C LYS A 204 4.65 34.45 12.59
N SER A 205 3.43 34.16 13.05
CA SER A 205 2.86 34.72 14.27
C SER A 205 3.64 34.38 15.54
N LEU A 206 4.23 33.18 15.58
CA LEU A 206 5.05 32.73 16.71
C LEU A 206 6.53 33.12 16.59
N GLY A 207 6.96 33.74 15.49
CA GLY A 207 8.36 34.08 15.27
C GLY A 207 9.29 32.86 15.16
N VAL A 208 8.79 31.69 14.76
CA VAL A 208 9.55 30.43 14.65
C VAL A 208 9.83 30.07 13.21
N LYS A 209 10.91 29.31 13.01
CA LYS A 209 11.30 28.84 11.67
C LYS A 209 10.55 27.56 11.32
N CYS A 210 9.94 27.53 10.14
CA CYS A 210 9.32 26.36 9.54
C CYS A 210 9.77 26.23 8.08
N ASP A 211 9.74 25.03 7.54
CA ASP A 211 10.08 24.77 6.14
C ASP A 211 9.00 23.89 5.50
N ILE A 212 8.18 24.51 4.65
CA ILE A 212 7.08 23.85 3.97
C ILE A 212 7.16 24.14 2.49
N ASP A 213 7.74 23.23 1.72
CA ASP A 213 8.01 23.45 0.31
C ASP A 213 7.81 22.20 -0.56
N ARG A 214 7.93 22.40 -1.89
CA ARG A 214 7.84 21.39 -2.94
C ARG A 214 9.18 20.74 -3.25
N SER A 215 9.91 20.19 -2.31
CA SER A 215 11.13 19.48 -2.68
C SER A 215 10.80 18.09 -3.28
N ARG A 216 11.50 17.75 -4.38
CA ARG A 216 11.48 16.42 -5.00
C ARG A 216 12.78 15.65 -4.76
N ASN A 217 13.77 16.27 -4.15
CA ASN A 217 15.05 15.63 -3.87
C ASN A 217 14.96 14.87 -2.52
N PRO A 218 15.07 13.53 -2.52
CA PRO A 218 14.96 12.74 -1.30
C PRO A 218 16.01 13.10 -0.23
N LYS A 219 17.24 13.43 -0.62
CA LYS A 219 18.29 13.81 0.33
C LYS A 219 17.99 15.14 1.02
N VAL A 220 17.54 16.13 0.27
CA VAL A 220 17.17 17.44 0.79
C VAL A 220 16.03 17.34 1.79
N TYR A 221 14.97 16.59 1.45
CA TYR A 221 13.85 16.46 2.37
C TYR A 221 14.21 15.73 3.67
N GLN A 222 15.09 14.73 3.59
CA GLN A 222 15.54 14.00 4.78
C GLN A 222 16.38 14.91 5.70
N GLN A 223 17.28 15.71 5.14
CA GLN A 223 18.08 16.68 5.91
C GLN A 223 17.21 17.72 6.60
N ILE A 224 16.23 18.28 5.89
CA ILE A 224 15.29 19.25 6.46
C ILE A 224 14.43 18.60 7.55
N ALA A 225 13.92 17.40 7.31
CA ALA A 225 13.15 16.65 8.31
C ALA A 225 14.01 16.37 9.55
N ALA A 226 15.28 15.94 9.40
CA ALA A 226 16.19 15.68 10.50
C ALA A 226 16.52 16.93 11.33
N ASN A 227 16.45 18.13 10.72
CA ASN A 227 16.64 19.42 11.42
C ASN A 227 15.33 20.02 11.94
N SER A 228 14.23 19.30 11.85
CA SER A 228 12.90 19.76 12.32
C SER A 228 12.52 19.06 13.62
N LYS A 229 11.86 19.76 14.53
CA LYS A 229 11.33 19.19 15.77
C LYS A 229 10.22 18.20 15.49
N VAL A 230 9.35 18.54 14.53
CA VAL A 230 8.27 17.70 14.03
C VAL A 230 8.19 17.73 12.51
N SER A 231 7.68 16.66 11.90
CA SER A 231 7.46 16.58 10.46
C SER A 231 5.99 16.30 10.17
N LEU A 232 5.37 17.14 9.34
CA LEU A 232 3.99 16.93 8.95
C LEU A 232 3.88 15.76 7.97
N CYS A 233 2.93 14.87 8.24
CA CYS A 233 2.70 13.67 7.48
C CYS A 233 1.26 13.61 6.92
N PRO A 234 0.80 14.66 6.21
CA PRO A 234 -0.55 14.69 5.69
C PRO A 234 -0.79 13.52 4.76
N ARG A 235 -2.02 13.02 4.78
CA ARG A 235 -2.44 11.97 3.85
C ARG A 235 -2.09 12.34 2.41
N GLY A 236 -1.74 11.33 1.61
CA GLY A 236 -1.58 11.46 0.17
C GLY A 236 -2.88 11.19 -0.58
N PHE A 237 -2.77 10.48 -1.68
CA PHE A 237 -3.91 9.94 -2.41
C PHE A 237 -4.72 8.97 -1.53
N GLY A 238 -4.03 8.17 -0.71
CA GLY A 238 -4.63 7.25 0.25
C GLY A 238 -4.95 7.89 1.61
N ARG A 239 -5.51 7.10 2.51
CA ARG A 239 -5.86 7.50 3.89
C ARG A 239 -4.65 7.60 4.80
N THR A 240 -3.53 7.01 4.40
CA THR A 240 -2.25 7.08 5.09
C THR A 240 -1.19 7.71 4.20
N SER A 241 -0.01 7.95 4.73
CA SER A 241 1.10 8.57 4.05
C SER A 241 2.36 7.72 4.20
N TYR A 242 3.11 7.52 3.12
CA TYR A 242 4.46 6.97 3.19
C TYR A 242 5.34 7.79 4.14
N ARG A 243 5.15 9.12 4.14
CA ARG A 243 5.89 10.04 5.00
C ARG A 243 5.80 9.71 6.47
N LEU A 244 4.64 9.24 6.94
CA LEU A 244 4.48 8.81 8.33
C LEU A 244 5.51 7.72 8.70
N TYR A 245 5.60 6.70 7.87
CA TYR A 245 6.50 5.57 8.11
C TYR A 245 7.97 5.93 7.85
N GLU A 246 8.24 6.80 6.87
CA GLU A 246 9.58 7.32 6.63
C GLU A 246 10.11 8.09 7.84
N MET A 247 9.29 8.96 8.44
CA MET A 247 9.67 9.73 9.62
C MET A 247 9.88 8.84 10.84
N LEU A 248 9.00 7.85 11.07
CA LEU A 248 9.17 6.87 12.14
C LEU A 248 10.47 6.06 11.95
N ASN A 249 10.76 5.62 10.72
CA ASN A 249 11.99 4.88 10.41
C ASN A 249 13.27 5.72 10.63
N LEU A 250 13.18 7.03 10.46
CA LEU A 250 14.27 7.98 10.75
C LEU A 250 14.33 8.40 12.22
N GLY A 251 13.48 7.87 13.10
CA GLY A 251 13.41 8.27 14.51
C GLY A 251 12.95 9.72 14.73
N LEU A 252 12.16 10.26 13.79
CA LEU A 252 11.62 11.60 13.86
C LEU A 252 10.18 11.58 14.39
N ILE A 253 9.68 12.75 14.81
CA ILE A 253 8.32 12.91 15.34
C ILE A 253 7.37 13.27 14.18
N PRO A 254 6.51 12.35 13.71
CA PRO A 254 5.51 12.64 12.70
C PRO A 254 4.26 13.25 13.33
N ILE A 255 3.61 14.17 12.62
CA ILE A 255 2.29 14.75 12.93
C ILE A 255 1.37 14.61 11.71
#